data_622c3c57cccf5f6af3ce03e1d2a0a2c2
#
_entry.id   622c3c57cccf5f6af3ce03e1d2a0a2c2
#
_cell.length_a   1.000
_cell.length_b   1.000
_cell.length_c   1.000
_cell.angle_alpha   90.00
_cell.angle_beta   90.00
_cell.angle_gamma   90.00
#
_symmetry.space_group_name_H-M   'P 1'
#
loop_
_entity.id
_entity.type
_entity.pdbx_description
1 polymer ?
#
loop_
_entity_poly.entity_id
_entity_poly.type
_entity_poly.pdbx_seq_one_letter_code
_entity_poly.pdbx_strand_id
1 'polypeptide(L)'
;MIEEITLRNGLSVQTLGVGTYKADLKVPMDTVIKNCLDAGYRAIDTAEHYGNEDKVGSAVKKSGYNRETLYISSKIWNTDHGYKRTMEAFEESRERLNTRIDTMLIHWPCPMKGLFCETWKALQEIYKRGDLRAIGVSNFKIHHLE
;
A
#
# COMPACT_ATOMS: atom_id res chain seq x y z
N MET A 1 19.80 6.27 -11.45
CA MET A 1 19.11 6.31 -10.13
C MET A 1 17.67 6.75 -10.39
N ILE A 2 16.67 6.08 -9.80
CA ILE A 2 15.26 6.51 -9.94
C ILE A 2 15.08 7.78 -9.10
N GLU A 3 14.45 8.81 -9.69
CA GLU A 3 14.15 10.07 -9.02
C GLU A 3 13.21 9.85 -7.83
N GLU A 4 13.34 10.68 -6.79
CA GLU A 4 12.48 10.65 -5.61
C GLU A 4 11.72 11.98 -5.47
N ILE A 5 10.52 11.89 -4.92
CA ILE A 5 9.73 13.03 -4.49
C ILE A 5 9.60 13.04 -2.97
N THR A 6 9.54 14.23 -2.39
CA THR A 6 9.29 14.37 -0.97
C THR A 6 7.80 14.65 -0.74
N LEU A 7 7.14 13.78 0.01
CA LEU A 7 5.76 13.98 0.42
C LEU A 7 5.65 15.11 1.44
N ARG A 8 4.44 15.66 1.64
CA ARG A 8 4.16 16.78 2.55
C ARG A 8 4.70 16.58 3.97
N ASN A 9 4.79 15.35 4.45
CA ASN A 9 5.30 15.00 5.78
C ASN A 9 6.82 14.74 5.83
N GLY A 10 7.55 15.06 4.75
CA GLY A 10 9.00 14.88 4.65
C GLY A 10 9.45 13.47 4.23
N LEU A 11 8.52 12.54 3.99
CA LEU A 11 8.86 11.20 3.52
C LEU A 11 9.27 11.23 2.05
N SER A 12 10.45 10.70 1.73
CA SER A 12 10.91 10.53 0.35
C SER A 12 10.45 9.21 -0.24
N VAL A 13 9.95 9.24 -1.48
CA VAL A 13 9.44 8.07 -2.20
C VAL A 13 9.89 8.15 -3.65
N GLN A 14 10.31 7.02 -4.23
CA GLN A 14 10.64 6.95 -5.66
C GLN A 14 9.42 7.31 -6.53
N THR A 15 9.66 8.06 -7.59
CA THR A 15 8.62 8.45 -8.58
C THR A 15 8.13 7.27 -9.42
N LEU A 16 8.94 6.23 -9.53
CA LEU A 16 8.60 4.98 -10.20
C LEU A 16 8.58 3.83 -9.19
N GLY A 17 7.51 3.05 -9.22
CA GLY A 17 7.33 1.88 -8.37
C GLY A 17 6.86 0.66 -9.15
N VAL A 18 6.83 -0.48 -8.47
CA VAL A 18 6.39 -1.77 -9.02
C VAL A 18 4.96 -2.04 -8.59
N GLY A 19 4.03 -2.11 -9.54
CA GLY A 19 2.66 -2.56 -9.29
C GLY A 19 2.57 -4.09 -9.31
N THR A 20 1.89 -4.67 -8.33
CA THR A 20 1.79 -6.13 -8.17
C THR A 20 0.49 -6.74 -8.69
N TYR A 21 -0.44 -5.93 -9.21
CA TYR A 21 -1.68 -6.45 -9.76
C TYR A 21 -1.42 -7.42 -10.91
N LYS A 22 -1.80 -8.69 -10.73
CA LYS A 22 -1.57 -9.77 -11.70
C LYS A 22 -0.09 -9.95 -12.11
N ALA A 23 0.85 -9.50 -11.32
CA ALA A 23 2.27 -9.57 -11.66
C ALA A 23 2.81 -11.01 -11.62
N ASP A 24 2.15 -11.90 -10.87
CA ASP A 24 2.55 -13.29 -10.68
C ASP A 24 1.84 -14.29 -11.60
N LEU A 25 1.15 -13.84 -12.66
CA LEU A 25 0.44 -14.73 -13.59
C LEU A 25 1.36 -15.60 -14.44
N LYS A 26 2.54 -15.09 -14.79
CA LYS A 26 3.48 -15.79 -15.69
C LYS A 26 4.81 -16.13 -15.01
N VAL A 27 5.15 -15.38 -13.97
CA VAL A 27 6.43 -15.49 -13.26
C VAL A 27 6.14 -15.43 -11.76
N PRO A 28 6.78 -16.27 -10.94
CA PRO A 28 6.57 -16.23 -9.49
C PRO A 28 6.85 -14.83 -8.91
N MET A 29 6.06 -14.41 -7.90
CA MET A 29 6.21 -13.10 -7.25
C MET A 29 7.62 -12.86 -6.72
N ASP A 30 8.27 -13.90 -6.18
CA ASP A 30 9.66 -13.85 -5.70
C ASP A 30 10.61 -13.36 -6.80
N THR A 31 10.46 -13.88 -8.03
CA THR A 31 11.27 -13.48 -9.19
C THR A 31 10.93 -12.05 -9.64
N VAL A 32 9.63 -11.70 -9.67
CA VAL A 32 9.20 -10.34 -10.05
C VAL A 32 9.82 -9.31 -9.12
N ILE A 33 9.60 -9.47 -7.82
CA ILE A 33 10.11 -8.52 -6.81
C ILE A 33 11.64 -8.46 -6.83
N LYS A 34 12.31 -9.61 -6.85
CA LYS A 34 13.78 -9.66 -6.88
C LYS A 34 14.35 -8.89 -8.09
N ASN A 35 13.84 -9.15 -9.28
CA ASN A 35 14.30 -8.48 -10.51
C ASN A 35 14.08 -6.97 -10.47
N CYS A 36 12.94 -6.53 -9.94
CA CYS A 36 12.65 -5.11 -9.80
C CYS A 36 13.59 -4.43 -8.79
N LEU A 37 13.86 -5.08 -7.66
CA LEU A 37 14.79 -4.56 -6.66
C LEU A 37 16.24 -4.50 -7.21
N ASP A 38 16.66 -5.51 -7.95
CA ASP A 38 17.96 -5.54 -8.62
C ASP A 38 18.09 -4.45 -9.68
N ALA A 39 16.98 -4.10 -10.35
CA ALA A 39 16.92 -2.98 -11.30
C ALA A 39 16.89 -1.59 -10.63
N GLY A 40 16.84 -1.54 -9.30
CA GLY A 40 16.91 -0.27 -8.55
C GLY A 40 15.58 0.25 -8.02
N TYR A 41 14.45 -0.44 -8.29
CA TYR A 41 13.16 -0.07 -7.68
C TYR A 41 13.18 -0.28 -6.17
N ARG A 42 12.54 0.61 -5.43
CA ARG A 42 12.40 0.53 -3.96
C ARG A 42 10.95 0.72 -3.51
N ALA A 43 10.07 1.22 -4.40
CA ALA A 43 8.65 1.38 -4.14
C ALA A 43 7.86 0.20 -4.73
N ILE A 44 7.04 -0.45 -3.91
CA ILE A 44 6.21 -1.60 -4.27
C ILE A 44 4.76 -1.25 -3.93
N ASP A 45 3.88 -1.34 -4.91
CA ASP A 45 2.45 -1.06 -4.76
C ASP A 45 1.63 -2.34 -4.87
N THR A 46 0.89 -2.65 -3.83
CA THR A 46 -0.05 -3.76 -3.77
C THR A 46 -1.43 -3.30 -3.30
N ALA A 47 -2.35 -4.21 -3.12
CA ALA A 47 -3.66 -3.96 -2.54
C ALA A 47 -4.27 -5.27 -2.01
N GLU A 48 -5.10 -5.17 -1.00
CA GLU A 48 -5.92 -6.26 -0.50
C GLU A 48 -6.67 -6.97 -1.65
N HIS A 49 -7.32 -6.19 -2.52
CA HIS A 49 -8.09 -6.70 -3.66
C HIS A 49 -7.27 -7.52 -4.67
N TYR A 50 -5.96 -7.38 -4.69
CA TYR A 50 -5.11 -8.13 -5.62
C TYR A 50 -4.95 -9.60 -5.21
N GLY A 51 -5.25 -9.94 -3.95
CA GLY A 51 -5.21 -11.31 -3.44
C GLY A 51 -3.80 -11.91 -3.40
N ASN A 52 -2.76 -11.07 -3.36
CA ASN A 52 -1.37 -11.51 -3.41
C ASN A 52 -0.44 -10.82 -2.39
N GLU A 53 -1.01 -10.17 -1.37
CA GLU A 53 -0.22 -9.48 -0.33
C GLU A 53 0.76 -10.42 0.38
N ASP A 54 0.33 -11.66 0.66
CA ASP A 54 1.15 -12.71 1.28
C ASP A 54 2.36 -13.09 0.42
N LYS A 55 2.15 -13.20 -0.90
CA LYS A 55 3.24 -13.48 -1.86
C LYS A 55 4.19 -12.30 -1.97
N VAL A 56 3.68 -11.07 -1.96
CA VAL A 56 4.50 -9.84 -1.99
C VAL A 56 5.37 -9.78 -0.74
N GLY A 57 4.79 -9.95 0.44
CA GLY A 57 5.53 -9.94 1.71
C GLY A 57 6.59 -11.03 1.78
N SER A 58 6.25 -12.26 1.35
CA SER A 58 7.20 -13.38 1.24
C SER A 58 8.36 -13.04 0.30
N ALA A 59 8.04 -12.48 -0.89
CA ALA A 59 9.04 -12.11 -1.89
C ALA A 59 9.99 -11.02 -1.38
N VAL A 60 9.46 -10.01 -0.71
CA VAL A 60 10.26 -8.94 -0.07
C VAL A 60 11.22 -9.54 0.96
N LYS A 61 10.74 -10.41 1.83
CA LYS A 61 11.57 -11.07 2.84
C LYS A 61 12.68 -11.92 2.23
N LYS A 62 12.36 -12.70 1.21
CA LYS A 62 13.33 -13.57 0.50
C LYS A 62 14.34 -12.81 -0.35
N SER A 63 14.01 -11.57 -0.76
CA SER A 63 14.86 -10.77 -1.64
C SER A 63 16.23 -10.44 -1.04
N GLY A 64 16.35 -10.46 0.30
CA GLY A 64 17.56 -10.10 1.04
C GLY A 64 17.83 -8.60 1.13
N TYR A 65 16.96 -7.75 0.56
CA TYR A 65 17.08 -6.30 0.69
C TYR A 65 16.66 -5.80 2.08
N ASN A 66 17.37 -4.79 2.57
CA ASN A 66 17.00 -4.17 3.85
C ASN A 66 15.60 -3.53 3.73
N ARG A 67 14.66 -3.98 4.57
CA ARG A 67 13.27 -3.50 4.61
C ARG A 67 13.17 -1.99 4.79
N GLU A 68 14.11 -1.38 5.51
CA GLU A 68 14.11 0.07 5.75
C GLU A 68 14.39 0.90 4.49
N THR A 69 14.98 0.29 3.47
CA THR A 69 15.22 0.92 2.17
C THR A 69 14.04 0.77 1.21
N LEU A 70 13.01 0.02 1.59
CA LEU A 70 11.85 -0.25 0.76
C LEU A 70 10.62 0.54 1.23
N TYR A 71 9.78 0.88 0.27
CA TYR A 71 8.50 1.52 0.47
C TYR A 71 7.39 0.62 -0.05
N ILE A 72 6.46 0.23 0.81
CA ILE A 72 5.33 -0.65 0.43
C ILE A 72 4.03 0.09 0.66
N SER A 73 3.24 0.25 -0.39
CA SER A 73 1.86 0.74 -0.31
C SER A 73 0.86 -0.39 -0.49
N SER A 74 -0.22 -0.34 0.27
CA SER A 74 -1.41 -1.17 0.08
C SER A 74 -2.69 -0.33 0.12
N LYS A 75 -3.85 -0.95 -0.06
CA LYS A 75 -5.11 -0.22 -0.24
C LYS A 75 -6.26 -0.96 0.43
N ILE A 76 -7.11 -0.20 1.13
CA ILE A 76 -8.39 -0.67 1.68
C ILE A 76 -9.38 -0.87 0.53
N TRP A 77 -9.95 -2.06 0.43
CA TRP A 77 -10.92 -2.36 -0.61
C TRP A 77 -12.31 -1.81 -0.31
N ASN A 78 -13.15 -1.80 -1.32
CA ASN A 78 -14.50 -1.22 -1.29
C ASN A 78 -15.42 -1.87 -0.26
N THR A 79 -15.23 -3.15 0.05
CA THR A 79 -16.04 -3.87 1.06
C THR A 79 -15.70 -3.47 2.48
N ASP A 80 -14.51 -2.91 2.69
CA ASP A 80 -13.90 -2.67 3.99
C ASP A 80 -13.93 -1.19 4.41
N HIS A 81 -14.79 -0.41 3.75
CA HIS A 81 -15.07 0.96 4.14
C HIS A 81 -15.83 1.06 5.47
N GLY A 82 -15.64 2.18 6.17
CA GLY A 82 -16.15 2.46 7.49
C GLY A 82 -15.09 2.29 8.56
N TYR A 83 -15.20 3.04 9.68
CA TYR A 83 -14.14 3.16 10.66
C TYR A 83 -13.69 1.80 11.23
N LYS A 84 -14.61 1.03 11.81
CA LYS A 84 -14.30 -0.25 12.46
C LYS A 84 -13.72 -1.25 11.46
N ARG A 85 -14.40 -1.44 10.32
CA ARG A 85 -13.98 -2.42 9.32
C ARG A 85 -12.63 -2.07 8.69
N THR A 86 -12.35 -0.78 8.49
CA THR A 86 -11.04 -0.32 7.99
C THR A 86 -9.92 -0.62 9.00
N MET A 87 -10.17 -0.47 10.30
CA MET A 87 -9.19 -0.84 11.33
C MET A 87 -8.86 -2.34 11.27
N GLU A 88 -9.88 -3.18 11.13
CA GLU A 88 -9.72 -4.64 11.00
C GLU A 88 -8.97 -5.00 9.70
N ALA A 89 -9.38 -4.43 8.57
CA ALA A 89 -8.77 -4.67 7.26
C ALA A 89 -7.28 -4.27 7.21
N PHE A 90 -6.91 -3.18 7.90
CA PHE A 90 -5.51 -2.80 8.03
C PHE A 90 -4.69 -3.89 8.74
N GLU A 91 -5.17 -4.41 9.85
CA GLU A 91 -4.48 -5.48 10.59
C GLU A 91 -4.39 -6.75 9.73
N GLU A 92 -5.47 -7.13 9.05
CA GLU A 92 -5.49 -8.27 8.13
C GLU A 92 -4.46 -8.12 6.99
N SER A 93 -4.34 -6.92 6.38
CA SER A 93 -3.33 -6.64 5.36
C SER A 93 -1.91 -6.71 5.93
N ARG A 94 -1.70 -6.19 7.15
CA ARG A 94 -0.42 -6.26 7.84
C ARG A 94 0.00 -7.70 8.14
N GLU A 95 -0.94 -8.54 8.54
CA GLU A 95 -0.71 -9.97 8.77
C GLU A 95 -0.37 -10.70 7.46
N ARG A 96 -1.13 -10.47 6.37
CA ARG A 96 -0.85 -11.09 5.06
C ARG A 96 0.51 -10.68 4.52
N LEU A 97 0.85 -9.39 4.53
CA LEU A 97 2.15 -8.88 4.11
C LEU A 97 3.29 -9.35 5.04
N ASN A 98 2.97 -9.63 6.31
CA ASN A 98 3.95 -10.00 7.34
C ASN A 98 5.19 -9.09 7.36
N THR A 99 4.96 -7.80 7.10
CA THR A 99 5.95 -6.72 7.14
C THR A 99 5.24 -5.38 7.35
N ARG A 100 5.99 -4.32 7.65
CA ARG A 100 5.44 -2.97 7.76
C ARG A 100 4.82 -2.52 6.44
N ILE A 101 3.66 -1.90 6.51
CA ILE A 101 3.07 -1.13 5.41
C ILE A 101 3.51 0.33 5.61
N ASP A 102 4.09 0.95 4.58
CA ASP A 102 4.52 2.34 4.67
C ASP A 102 3.37 3.30 4.40
N THR A 103 2.51 2.96 3.43
CA THR A 103 1.32 3.77 3.11
C THR A 103 0.09 2.90 2.91
N MET A 104 -1.03 3.35 3.45
CA MET A 104 -2.35 2.79 3.17
C MET A 104 -3.21 3.81 2.44
N LEU A 105 -3.81 3.38 1.33
CA LEU A 105 -4.71 4.20 0.52
C LEU A 105 -6.15 3.71 0.62
N ILE A 106 -7.12 4.60 0.45
CA ILE A 106 -8.48 4.20 0.09
C ILE A 106 -8.46 3.88 -1.41
N HIS A 107 -8.82 2.65 -1.79
CA HIS A 107 -8.68 2.17 -3.18
C HIS A 107 -9.60 2.91 -4.15
N TRP A 108 -10.87 3.12 -3.77
CA TRP A 108 -11.89 3.86 -4.50
C TRP A 108 -12.78 4.64 -3.54
N PRO A 109 -13.37 5.77 -3.94
CA PRO A 109 -14.23 6.56 -3.04
C PRO A 109 -15.58 5.89 -2.71
N CYS A 110 -16.14 5.09 -3.60
CA CYS A 110 -17.43 4.42 -3.46
C CYS A 110 -18.51 5.35 -2.87
N PRO A 111 -18.82 6.50 -3.50
CA PRO A 111 -19.66 7.55 -2.91
C PRO A 111 -21.06 7.06 -2.56
N MET A 112 -21.59 6.06 -3.28
CA MET A 112 -22.88 5.46 -3.00
C MET A 112 -22.99 4.82 -1.60
N LYS A 113 -21.86 4.46 -1.00
CA LYS A 113 -21.81 3.91 0.37
C LYS A 113 -21.77 5.00 1.44
N GLY A 114 -21.28 6.20 1.10
CA GLY A 114 -21.14 7.30 2.06
C GLY A 114 -20.11 7.05 3.18
N LEU A 115 -19.21 6.07 3.03
CA LEU A 115 -18.35 5.60 4.12
C LEU A 115 -16.88 6.02 4.00
N PHE A 116 -16.45 6.64 2.91
CA PHE A 116 -15.03 6.96 2.72
C PHE A 116 -14.50 7.99 3.74
N CYS A 117 -15.35 8.86 4.27
CA CYS A 117 -14.96 9.77 5.36
C CYS A 117 -14.65 9.01 6.65
N GLU A 118 -15.43 8.00 7.00
CA GLU A 118 -15.19 7.16 8.16
C GLU A 118 -13.95 6.27 7.96
N THR A 119 -13.74 5.78 6.73
CA THR A 119 -12.50 5.09 6.32
C THR A 119 -11.29 6.00 6.49
N TRP A 120 -11.40 7.26 6.05
CA TRP A 120 -10.33 8.25 6.22
C TRP A 120 -9.99 8.52 7.68
N LYS A 121 -11.01 8.64 8.56
CA LYS A 121 -10.79 8.80 10.00
C LYS A 121 -10.04 7.61 10.61
N ALA A 122 -10.35 6.39 10.19
CA ALA A 122 -9.63 5.20 10.61
C ALA A 122 -8.15 5.25 10.18
N LEU A 123 -7.88 5.60 8.91
CA LEU A 123 -6.51 5.75 8.41
C LEU A 123 -5.74 6.84 9.17
N GLN A 124 -6.40 7.97 9.51
CA GLN A 124 -5.78 9.02 10.32
C GLN A 124 -5.41 8.51 11.73
N GLU A 125 -6.24 7.67 12.33
CA GLU A 125 -5.96 7.09 13.64
C GLU A 125 -4.76 6.13 13.57
N ILE A 126 -4.72 5.25 12.56
CA ILE A 126 -3.61 4.32 12.33
C ILE A 126 -2.30 5.10 12.10
N TYR A 127 -2.36 6.18 11.31
CA TYR A 127 -1.22 7.07 11.07
C TYR A 127 -0.73 7.76 12.36
N LYS A 128 -1.65 8.26 13.20
CA LYS A 128 -1.31 8.89 14.49
C LYS A 128 -0.64 7.93 15.47
N ARG A 129 -0.98 6.64 15.42
CA ARG A 129 -0.32 5.59 16.22
C ARG A 129 1.11 5.32 15.76
N GLY A 130 1.52 5.79 14.57
CA GLY A 130 2.82 5.52 13.97
C GLY A 130 2.90 4.18 13.21
N ASP A 131 1.76 3.50 13.00
CA ASP A 131 1.71 2.23 12.27
C ASP A 131 1.89 2.42 10.75
N LEU A 132 1.63 3.63 10.25
CA LEU A 132 1.82 4.04 8.85
C LEU A 132 2.72 5.27 8.77
N ARG A 133 3.52 5.37 7.70
CA ARG A 133 4.35 6.54 7.39
C ARG A 133 3.62 7.59 6.56
N ALA A 134 2.60 7.17 5.81
CA ALA A 134 1.72 8.06 5.04
C ALA A 134 0.35 7.42 4.83
N ILE A 135 -0.64 8.24 4.52
CA ILE A 135 -1.99 7.83 4.13
C ILE A 135 -2.42 8.62 2.91
N GLY A 136 -3.33 8.07 2.12
CA GLY A 136 -3.81 8.74 0.93
C GLY A 136 -5.04 8.08 0.33
N VAL A 137 -5.37 8.53 -0.88
CA VAL A 137 -6.53 8.06 -1.62
C VAL A 137 -6.14 7.71 -3.06
N SER A 138 -6.88 6.80 -3.67
CA SER A 138 -6.72 6.37 -5.04
C SER A 138 -8.06 6.48 -5.78
N ASN A 139 -8.02 6.84 -7.06
CA ASN A 139 -9.21 6.96 -7.90
C ASN A 139 -10.24 8.02 -7.42
N PHE A 140 -9.82 8.96 -6.61
CA PHE A 140 -10.63 10.09 -6.18
C PHE A 140 -10.60 11.19 -7.25
N LYS A 141 -11.74 11.84 -7.44
CA LYS A 141 -11.88 13.07 -8.22
C LYS A 141 -11.90 14.28 -7.27
N ILE A 142 -11.73 15.48 -7.82
CA ILE A 142 -11.69 16.72 -7.03
C ILE A 142 -12.90 16.82 -6.09
N HIS A 143 -14.11 16.62 -6.60
CA HIS A 143 -15.34 16.68 -5.79
C HIS A 143 -15.49 15.60 -4.71
N HIS A 144 -14.59 14.63 -4.66
CA HIS A 144 -14.52 13.68 -3.53
C HIS A 144 -13.60 14.19 -2.41
N LEU A 145 -12.80 15.23 -2.69
CA LEU A 145 -11.81 15.80 -1.75
C LEU A 145 -12.29 17.12 -1.14
N GLU A 146 -13.31 17.75 -1.73
CA GLU A 146 -13.99 18.97 -1.27
C GLU A 146 -15.14 18.63 -0.32
#